data_81f13fcae0c43266c2be787f7b0f94e9
#
_entry.id   81f13fcae0c43266c2be787f7b0f94e9
#
_cell.length_a   1.000
_cell.length_b   1.000
_cell.length_c   1.000
_cell.angle_alpha   90.00
_cell.angle_beta   90.00
_cell.angle_gamma   90.00
#
_symmetry.space_group_name_H-M   'P 1'
#
loop_
_entity.id
_entity.type
_entity.pdbx_description
1 polymer ?
#
loop_
_entity_poly.entity_id
_entity_poly.type
_entity_poly.pdbx_seq_one_letter_code
_entity_poly.pdbx_strand_id
1 'polypeptide(L)'
;MYKRQTCIVLGVILAAAIIFVGVLTITEYKPHNSESLEVASGSTFGQNTTGSDKLSPSVGDSISIVTWNLGYGSLGANADFFMDGGDSVYTSTAEQVNDNMEAITSELDSLSADILLLQEVDERSSRSHKINEADILRKNLSSYASSYAYNYKTLMVPYPLPPIGRVTSGIMTFSSFEVSDAERIQLPCPFSYPIRLCNLKRCLIVSRIPIAGSEHELVIVNLHLEAYDSGEGKAAQTRMLADILQNEAAAGNYVIAGGDFNQTFSNVDLSAYPQQSSDLWAPGIIDVSEFGDSFSCVTDPSTPTCRSLDKPYEGSNHEIFQYYVIDGFIVSDNLQIKSTETIDLDFKNSDHNPIRLEVELK
;
A
#
# COMPACT_ATOMS: atom_id res chain seq x y z
N MET A 1 19.48 4.31 -52.51
CA MET A 1 18.11 4.71 -52.07
C MET A 1 17.77 4.10 -50.72
N TYR A 2 17.90 2.83 -50.48
CA TYR A 2 17.57 2.16 -49.21
C TYR A 2 18.30 2.74 -47.98
N LYS A 3 19.63 2.92 -47.99
CA LYS A 3 20.40 3.46 -46.85
C LYS A 3 19.88 4.85 -46.39
N ARG A 4 19.49 5.73 -47.33
CA ARG A 4 19.00 7.06 -47.02
C ARG A 4 17.59 7.01 -46.35
N GLN A 5 16.74 6.11 -46.82
CA GLN A 5 15.42 5.89 -46.23
C GLN A 5 15.54 5.32 -44.81
N THR A 6 16.42 4.33 -44.60
CA THR A 6 16.71 3.77 -43.29
C THR A 6 17.22 4.84 -42.31
N CYS A 7 18.14 5.72 -42.73
CA CYS A 7 18.63 6.82 -41.89
C CYS A 7 17.51 7.82 -41.51
N ILE A 8 16.60 8.11 -42.46
CA ILE A 8 15.45 9.00 -42.17
C ILE A 8 14.52 8.36 -41.17
N VAL A 9 14.16 7.08 -41.32
CA VAL A 9 13.28 6.34 -40.39
C VAL A 9 13.89 6.28 -38.99
N LEU A 10 15.18 5.94 -38.90
CA LEU A 10 15.88 5.94 -37.60
C LEU A 10 15.93 7.33 -36.95
N GLY A 11 16.15 8.38 -37.76
CA GLY A 11 16.12 9.76 -37.28
C GLY A 11 14.74 10.17 -36.71
N VAL A 12 13.65 9.77 -37.36
CA VAL A 12 12.28 10.02 -36.89
C VAL A 12 11.99 9.27 -35.61
N ILE A 13 12.39 8.00 -35.51
CA ILE A 13 12.21 7.21 -34.28
C ILE A 13 13.00 7.83 -33.11
N LEU A 14 14.24 8.23 -33.33
CA LEU A 14 15.06 8.88 -32.32
C LEU A 14 14.45 10.21 -31.87
N ALA A 15 13.98 11.03 -32.81
CA ALA A 15 13.32 12.29 -32.48
C ALA A 15 12.03 12.06 -31.65
N ALA A 16 11.21 11.07 -32.03
CA ALA A 16 10.02 10.70 -31.28
C ALA A 16 10.37 10.23 -29.85
N ALA A 17 11.42 9.41 -29.69
CA ALA A 17 11.88 8.96 -28.38
C ALA A 17 12.38 10.13 -27.51
N ILE A 18 13.13 11.08 -28.08
CA ILE A 18 13.60 12.28 -27.36
C ILE A 18 12.40 13.15 -26.92
N ILE A 19 11.44 13.37 -27.80
CA ILE A 19 10.23 14.13 -27.48
C ILE A 19 9.44 13.42 -26.37
N PHE A 20 9.27 12.10 -26.46
CA PHE A 20 8.56 11.30 -25.47
C PHE A 20 9.22 11.40 -24.08
N VAL A 21 10.53 11.16 -23.99
CA VAL A 21 11.29 11.31 -22.74
C VAL A 21 11.24 12.74 -22.23
N GLY A 22 11.31 13.74 -23.13
CA GLY A 22 11.18 15.15 -22.80
C GLY A 22 9.82 15.47 -22.16
N VAL A 23 8.72 14.95 -22.69
CA VAL A 23 7.36 15.10 -22.12
C VAL A 23 7.28 14.46 -20.76
N LEU A 24 7.76 13.23 -20.60
CA LEU A 24 7.77 12.56 -19.28
C LEU A 24 8.63 13.31 -18.27
N THR A 25 9.75 13.91 -18.68
CA THR A 25 10.61 14.71 -17.80
C THR A 25 9.91 15.99 -17.30
N ILE A 26 9.20 16.68 -18.19
CA ILE A 26 8.46 17.91 -17.85
C ILE A 26 7.26 17.59 -16.95
N THR A 27 6.62 16.44 -17.16
CA THR A 27 5.43 16.01 -16.41
C THR A 27 5.75 15.11 -15.23
N GLU A 28 7.03 14.88 -14.92
CA GLU A 28 7.45 14.03 -13.79
C GLU A 28 6.84 14.53 -12.48
N TYR A 29 6.16 13.63 -11.78
CA TYR A 29 5.72 13.88 -10.41
C TYR A 29 6.93 13.96 -9.48
N LYS A 30 7.14 15.10 -8.86
CA LYS A 30 8.28 15.41 -7.97
C LYS A 30 7.75 15.89 -6.63
N PRO A 31 7.32 14.98 -5.75
CA PRO A 31 6.87 15.35 -4.42
C PRO A 31 8.02 15.95 -3.60
N HIS A 32 7.68 16.79 -2.64
CA HIS A 32 8.62 17.21 -1.60
C HIS A 32 8.96 16.05 -0.66
N ASN A 33 10.02 16.20 0.13
CA ASN A 33 10.42 15.19 1.12
C ASN A 33 9.33 14.99 2.17
N SER A 34 8.61 16.05 2.49
CA SER A 34 7.46 16.06 3.39
C SER A 34 6.40 17.01 2.82
N GLU A 35 5.14 16.61 2.90
CA GLU A 35 3.99 17.39 2.42
C GLU A 35 2.82 17.18 3.40
N SER A 36 2.23 18.27 3.92
CA SER A 36 0.97 18.16 4.66
C SER A 36 -0.15 17.67 3.76
N LEU A 37 -0.95 16.76 4.26
CA LEU A 37 -2.08 16.17 3.53
C LEU A 37 -3.39 16.78 4.01
N GLU A 38 -4.33 16.91 3.09
CA GLU A 38 -5.71 17.22 3.43
C GLU A 38 -6.33 16.00 4.15
N VAL A 39 -6.91 16.25 5.33
CA VAL A 39 -7.72 15.28 6.06
C VAL A 39 -9.18 15.61 5.78
N ALA A 40 -9.85 14.78 4.99
CA ALA A 40 -11.29 14.86 4.80
C ALA A 40 -11.97 14.39 6.08
N SER A 41 -12.79 15.24 6.69
CA SER A 41 -13.53 14.89 7.92
C SER A 41 -14.63 13.87 7.64
N GLY A 42 -14.80 12.90 8.53
CA GLY A 42 -15.91 11.97 8.49
C GLY A 42 -17.24 12.67 8.78
N SER A 43 -18.34 12.12 8.23
CA SER A 43 -19.69 12.70 8.40
C SER A 43 -20.19 12.67 9.84
N THR A 44 -19.60 11.87 10.70
CA THR A 44 -19.91 11.76 12.14
C THR A 44 -19.25 12.86 12.96
N PHE A 45 -18.18 13.49 12.45
CA PHE A 45 -17.46 14.56 13.14
C PHE A 45 -18.29 15.86 13.13
N GLY A 46 -18.52 16.44 14.31
CA GLY A 46 -19.29 17.68 14.48
C GLY A 46 -20.78 17.50 14.70
N GLN A 47 -21.32 16.29 14.73
CA GLN A 47 -22.65 16.01 15.23
C GLN A 47 -22.59 15.91 16.77
N ASN A 48 -23.56 16.54 17.48
CA ASN A 48 -23.68 16.38 18.94
C ASN A 48 -24.06 14.93 19.27
N THR A 49 -23.05 14.05 19.34
CA THR A 49 -23.22 12.63 19.67
C THR A 49 -23.39 12.51 21.18
N THR A 50 -24.61 12.27 21.60
CA THR A 50 -24.95 11.87 22.98
C THR A 50 -24.75 10.35 23.13
N GLY A 51 -23.56 9.84 22.94
CA GLY A 51 -23.28 8.41 23.12
C GLY A 51 -22.00 7.96 22.44
N SER A 52 -21.18 7.27 23.14
CA SER A 52 -20.05 6.37 22.82
C SER A 52 -19.08 6.64 21.64
N ASP A 53 -19.31 7.57 20.77
CA ASP A 53 -18.41 7.86 19.65
C ASP A 53 -17.30 8.80 20.14
N LYS A 54 -16.26 8.23 20.71
CA LYS A 54 -15.07 8.96 21.15
C LYS A 54 -14.33 9.47 19.93
N LEU A 55 -14.22 10.78 19.80
CA LEU A 55 -13.40 11.42 18.76
C LEU A 55 -11.88 11.18 18.97
N SER A 56 -11.48 10.81 20.18
CA SER A 56 -10.09 10.50 20.55
C SER A 56 -10.05 9.30 21.48
N PRO A 57 -9.11 8.36 21.28
CA PRO A 57 -8.90 7.25 22.19
C PRO A 57 -8.33 7.74 23.54
N SER A 58 -8.41 6.91 24.55
CA SER A 58 -7.84 7.14 25.89
C SER A 58 -6.92 5.97 26.26
N VAL A 59 -6.00 6.20 27.19
CA VAL A 59 -5.22 5.10 27.80
C VAL A 59 -6.18 4.06 28.37
N GLY A 60 -5.93 2.78 28.07
CA GLY A 60 -6.80 1.65 28.41
C GLY A 60 -7.84 1.29 27.35
N ASP A 61 -8.00 2.10 26.30
CA ASP A 61 -8.91 1.74 25.19
C ASP A 61 -8.23 0.71 24.28
N SER A 62 -9.03 -0.22 23.75
CA SER A 62 -8.64 -1.10 22.67
C SER A 62 -8.92 -0.44 21.32
N ILE A 63 -7.99 -0.60 20.39
CA ILE A 63 -8.05 -0.05 19.02
C ILE A 63 -7.85 -1.19 18.04
N SER A 64 -8.71 -1.25 17.03
CA SER A 64 -8.63 -2.19 15.93
C SER A 64 -8.12 -1.51 14.65
N ILE A 65 -7.12 -2.11 14.02
CA ILE A 65 -6.51 -1.61 12.79
C ILE A 65 -6.55 -2.71 11.73
N VAL A 66 -6.93 -2.37 10.51
CA VAL A 66 -6.85 -3.27 9.35
C VAL A 66 -5.90 -2.67 8.32
N THR A 67 -4.99 -3.47 7.79
CA THR A 67 -4.23 -3.13 6.58
C THR A 67 -4.63 -4.04 5.43
N TRP A 68 -4.76 -3.48 4.23
CA TRP A 68 -5.09 -4.23 3.02
C TRP A 68 -4.55 -3.55 1.76
N ASN A 69 -3.74 -4.26 0.99
CA ASN A 69 -3.41 -3.88 -0.37
C ASN A 69 -4.58 -4.29 -1.28
N LEU A 70 -5.19 -3.32 -1.99
CA LEU A 70 -6.42 -3.54 -2.76
C LEU A 70 -6.16 -4.01 -4.20
N GLY A 71 -4.89 -4.15 -4.62
CA GLY A 71 -4.56 -4.56 -5.98
C GLY A 71 -5.24 -3.68 -7.04
N TYR A 72 -5.39 -2.36 -6.78
CA TYR A 72 -6.12 -1.41 -7.64
C TYR A 72 -7.42 -1.97 -8.23
N GLY A 73 -8.17 -2.77 -7.44
CA GLY A 73 -9.43 -3.37 -7.83
C GLY A 73 -9.35 -4.35 -9.02
N SER A 74 -8.14 -4.63 -9.53
CA SER A 74 -7.96 -5.43 -10.75
C SER A 74 -7.26 -6.77 -10.52
N LEU A 75 -6.68 -7.02 -9.32
CA LEU A 75 -5.86 -8.21 -9.05
C LEU A 75 -6.63 -9.30 -8.28
N GLY A 76 -7.93 -9.43 -8.51
CA GLY A 76 -8.74 -10.50 -7.93
C GLY A 76 -8.39 -11.90 -8.49
N ALA A 77 -9.21 -12.90 -8.14
CA ALA A 77 -8.94 -14.30 -8.45
C ALA A 77 -8.75 -14.63 -9.93
N ASN A 78 -9.33 -13.84 -10.84
CA ASN A 78 -9.17 -14.00 -12.29
C ASN A 78 -7.86 -13.44 -12.84
N ALA A 79 -7.08 -12.72 -12.03
CA ALA A 79 -5.92 -11.97 -12.51
C ALA A 79 -4.66 -12.84 -12.61
N ASP A 80 -3.91 -12.61 -13.68
CA ASP A 80 -2.49 -12.88 -13.84
C ASP A 80 -1.78 -11.56 -14.19
N PHE A 81 -0.51 -11.38 -13.88
CA PHE A 81 0.19 -10.13 -14.12
C PHE A 81 1.59 -10.35 -14.67
N PHE A 82 1.93 -9.64 -15.73
CA PHE A 82 3.18 -9.86 -16.48
C PHE A 82 4.46 -9.65 -15.64
N MET A 83 4.44 -8.81 -14.60
CA MET A 83 5.62 -8.57 -13.76
C MET A 83 5.88 -9.73 -12.79
N ASP A 84 4.87 -10.53 -12.51
CA ASP A 84 4.93 -11.67 -11.58
C ASP A 84 4.90 -13.02 -12.31
N GLY A 85 5.22 -13.01 -13.61
CA GLY A 85 5.32 -14.22 -14.44
C GLY A 85 4.09 -14.56 -15.25
N GLY A 86 3.00 -13.78 -15.15
CA GLY A 86 1.82 -13.89 -16.00
C GLY A 86 1.99 -13.20 -17.35
N ASP A 87 0.92 -13.15 -18.14
CA ASP A 87 0.92 -12.60 -19.49
C ASP A 87 0.14 -11.27 -19.61
N SER A 88 -0.74 -10.97 -18.65
CA SER A 88 -1.70 -9.86 -18.75
C SER A 88 -1.11 -8.54 -18.25
N VAL A 89 -1.51 -7.46 -18.93
CA VAL A 89 -1.26 -6.07 -18.51
C VAL A 89 -2.50 -5.43 -17.92
N TYR A 90 -3.65 -5.71 -18.54
CA TYR A 90 -4.98 -5.36 -18.06
C TYR A 90 -5.64 -6.66 -17.60
N THR A 91 -5.65 -6.88 -16.30
CA THR A 91 -6.01 -8.15 -15.68
C THR A 91 -7.51 -8.31 -15.50
N SER A 92 -8.26 -7.21 -15.51
CA SER A 92 -9.70 -7.17 -15.29
C SER A 92 -10.41 -6.25 -16.28
N THR A 93 -11.71 -6.47 -16.48
CA THR A 93 -12.60 -5.54 -17.18
C THR A 93 -13.07 -4.42 -16.23
N ALA A 94 -13.63 -3.34 -16.78
CA ALA A 94 -14.19 -2.27 -15.96
C ALA A 94 -15.35 -2.75 -15.05
N GLU A 95 -16.11 -3.74 -15.48
CA GLU A 95 -17.18 -4.36 -14.69
C GLU A 95 -16.58 -5.10 -13.51
N GLN A 96 -15.56 -5.95 -13.73
CA GLN A 96 -14.85 -6.67 -12.67
C GLN A 96 -14.19 -5.74 -11.65
N VAL A 97 -13.59 -4.62 -12.08
CA VAL A 97 -13.04 -3.62 -11.16
C VAL A 97 -14.14 -3.03 -10.26
N ASN A 98 -15.31 -2.70 -10.82
CA ASN A 98 -16.43 -2.21 -10.02
C ASN A 98 -16.95 -3.28 -9.05
N ASP A 99 -17.10 -4.52 -9.49
CA ASP A 99 -17.56 -5.65 -8.65
C ASP A 99 -16.56 -5.91 -7.51
N ASN A 100 -15.25 -5.90 -7.82
CA ASN A 100 -14.21 -6.03 -6.81
C ASN A 100 -14.26 -4.88 -5.80
N MET A 101 -14.40 -3.64 -6.24
CA MET A 101 -14.48 -2.48 -5.34
C MET A 101 -15.75 -2.48 -4.49
N GLU A 102 -16.87 -2.97 -5.00
CA GLU A 102 -18.09 -3.17 -4.21
C GLU A 102 -17.88 -4.22 -3.12
N ALA A 103 -17.27 -5.36 -3.44
CA ALA A 103 -16.95 -6.40 -2.49
C ALA A 103 -15.93 -5.93 -1.44
N ILE A 104 -14.84 -5.26 -1.87
CA ILE A 104 -13.81 -4.69 -0.98
C ILE A 104 -14.43 -3.69 -0.01
N THR A 105 -15.26 -2.75 -0.50
CA THR A 105 -15.89 -1.77 0.39
C THR A 105 -16.88 -2.39 1.37
N SER A 106 -17.63 -3.42 0.94
CA SER A 106 -18.51 -4.18 1.81
C SER A 106 -17.75 -4.92 2.91
N GLU A 107 -16.60 -5.50 2.57
CA GLU A 107 -15.75 -6.19 3.56
C GLU A 107 -15.16 -5.20 4.56
N LEU A 108 -14.59 -4.07 4.10
CA LEU A 108 -14.06 -3.02 4.97
C LEU A 108 -15.12 -2.48 5.95
N ASP A 109 -16.36 -2.30 5.51
CA ASP A 109 -17.47 -1.89 6.36
C ASP A 109 -17.80 -2.99 7.39
N SER A 110 -17.82 -4.27 6.97
CA SER A 110 -18.11 -5.40 7.86
C SER A 110 -17.06 -5.60 8.96
N LEU A 111 -15.80 -5.34 8.64
CA LEU A 111 -14.68 -5.42 9.58
C LEU A 111 -14.78 -4.36 10.69
N SER A 112 -15.44 -3.24 10.43
CA SER A 112 -15.73 -2.18 11.43
C SER A 112 -14.50 -1.78 12.27
N ALA A 113 -13.31 -1.74 11.64
CA ALA A 113 -12.08 -1.39 12.32
C ALA A 113 -12.00 0.12 12.58
N ASP A 114 -11.33 0.53 13.66
CA ASP A 114 -11.16 1.95 14.00
C ASP A 114 -10.26 2.67 12.98
N ILE A 115 -9.29 1.96 12.42
CA ILE A 115 -8.32 2.51 11.47
C ILE A 115 -8.14 1.53 10.30
N LEU A 116 -8.14 2.07 9.06
CA LEU A 116 -7.88 1.29 7.85
C LEU A 116 -6.66 1.88 7.12
N LEU A 117 -5.70 1.00 6.79
CA LEU A 117 -4.48 1.33 6.06
C LEU A 117 -4.55 0.63 4.70
N LEU A 118 -4.85 1.38 3.64
CA LEU A 118 -5.10 0.82 2.31
C LEU A 118 -3.96 1.18 1.36
N GLN A 119 -3.54 0.21 0.55
CA GLN A 119 -2.50 0.39 -0.46
C GLN A 119 -3.07 0.11 -1.85
N GLU A 120 -2.37 0.56 -2.88
CA GLU A 120 -2.75 0.43 -4.29
C GLU A 120 -4.14 0.97 -4.62
N VAL A 121 -4.47 2.15 -4.09
CA VAL A 121 -5.73 2.84 -4.37
C VAL A 121 -5.57 3.74 -5.59
N ASP A 122 -6.19 3.36 -6.71
CA ASP A 122 -6.13 4.12 -7.96
C ASP A 122 -7.17 5.25 -8.00
N GLU A 123 -6.80 6.38 -8.61
CA GLU A 123 -7.75 7.47 -8.85
C GLU A 123 -8.23 7.56 -10.31
N ARG A 124 -7.49 7.29 -11.29
CA ARG A 124 -7.88 7.32 -12.72
C ARG A 124 -6.80 6.68 -13.58
N SER A 125 -6.29 5.55 -13.15
CA SER A 125 -5.28 4.82 -13.89
C SER A 125 -5.87 4.11 -15.10
N SER A 126 -5.04 3.89 -16.11
CA SER A 126 -5.47 3.11 -17.28
C SER A 126 -5.72 1.65 -16.91
N ARG A 127 -4.92 1.09 -16.02
CA ARG A 127 -4.99 -0.31 -15.55
C ARG A 127 -6.28 -0.64 -14.81
N SER A 128 -6.89 0.34 -14.14
CA SER A 128 -8.17 0.25 -13.44
C SER A 128 -9.31 0.95 -14.21
N HIS A 129 -9.22 1.02 -15.55
CA HIS A 129 -10.22 1.59 -16.46
C HIS A 129 -10.67 3.01 -16.12
N LYS A 130 -9.81 3.81 -15.46
CA LYS A 130 -10.08 5.19 -14.99
C LYS A 130 -11.16 5.27 -13.91
N ILE A 131 -11.45 4.18 -13.25
CA ILE A 131 -12.32 4.15 -12.06
C ILE A 131 -11.58 4.90 -10.94
N ASN A 132 -12.33 5.73 -10.20
CA ASN A 132 -11.79 6.46 -9.06
C ASN A 132 -12.11 5.71 -7.77
N GLU A 133 -11.20 4.82 -7.37
CA GLU A 133 -11.34 3.96 -6.20
C GLU A 133 -11.32 4.77 -4.90
N ALA A 134 -10.48 5.83 -4.84
CA ALA A 134 -10.44 6.71 -3.68
C ALA A 134 -11.80 7.40 -3.41
N ASP A 135 -12.52 7.81 -4.47
CA ASP A 135 -13.86 8.39 -4.32
C ASP A 135 -14.90 7.34 -3.92
N ILE A 136 -14.80 6.11 -4.44
CA ILE A 136 -15.66 4.99 -4.05
C ILE A 136 -15.48 4.69 -2.55
N LEU A 137 -14.24 4.58 -2.09
CA LEU A 137 -13.91 4.34 -0.69
C LEU A 137 -14.42 5.46 0.23
N ARG A 138 -14.15 6.73 -0.11
CA ARG A 138 -14.65 7.88 0.69
C ARG A 138 -16.17 7.91 0.79
N LYS A 139 -16.86 7.55 -0.29
CA LYS A 139 -18.33 7.54 -0.31
C LYS A 139 -18.89 6.44 0.59
N ASN A 140 -18.33 5.24 0.54
CA ASN A 140 -18.82 4.09 1.33
C ASN A 140 -18.38 4.16 2.79
N LEU A 141 -17.19 4.69 3.08
CA LEU A 141 -16.63 4.86 4.42
C LEU A 141 -16.76 6.32 4.89
N SER A 142 -17.87 6.96 4.60
CA SER A 142 -18.08 8.39 4.84
C SER A 142 -18.10 8.81 6.31
N SER A 143 -18.23 7.86 7.25
CA SER A 143 -18.11 8.11 8.69
C SER A 143 -16.67 8.32 9.18
N TYR A 144 -15.69 7.88 8.40
CA TYR A 144 -14.28 8.00 8.75
C TYR A 144 -13.67 9.32 8.26
N ALA A 145 -12.71 9.86 9.02
CA ALA A 145 -11.74 10.81 8.48
C ALA A 145 -10.81 10.08 7.50
N SER A 146 -10.34 10.76 6.47
CA SER A 146 -9.46 10.11 5.50
C SER A 146 -8.39 11.03 4.94
N SER A 147 -7.19 10.47 4.70
CA SER A 147 -6.08 11.11 4.00
C SER A 147 -5.60 10.22 2.86
N TYR A 148 -5.07 10.83 1.80
CA TYR A 148 -4.59 10.14 0.61
C TYR A 148 -3.26 10.71 0.14
N ALA A 149 -2.30 9.85 -0.19
CA ALA A 149 -1.00 10.24 -0.72
C ALA A 149 -0.66 9.48 -2.00
N TYR A 150 -0.32 10.22 -3.05
CA TYR A 150 0.21 9.59 -4.27
C TYR A 150 1.57 8.96 -4.01
N ASN A 151 1.70 7.69 -4.38
CA ASN A 151 2.97 6.98 -4.43
C ASN A 151 3.36 6.55 -5.86
N TYR A 152 2.40 6.57 -6.80
CA TYR A 152 2.63 6.30 -8.22
C TYR A 152 1.82 7.27 -9.09
N LYS A 153 2.50 8.25 -9.68
CA LYS A 153 1.86 9.23 -10.54
C LYS A 153 2.72 9.50 -11.77
N THR A 154 2.29 8.97 -12.91
CA THR A 154 2.98 9.14 -14.19
C THR A 154 1.98 9.28 -15.34
N LEU A 155 2.36 10.08 -16.33
CA LEU A 155 1.53 10.29 -17.52
C LEU A 155 1.43 9.03 -18.36
N MET A 156 2.51 8.24 -18.44
CA MET A 156 2.60 7.07 -19.31
C MET A 156 3.69 6.12 -18.86
N VAL A 157 3.32 4.87 -18.64
CA VAL A 157 4.25 3.73 -18.55
C VAL A 157 4.20 3.02 -19.90
N PRO A 158 5.28 3.09 -20.73
CA PRO A 158 5.24 2.67 -22.12
C PRO A 158 5.38 1.16 -22.33
N TYR A 159 5.64 0.42 -21.29
CA TYR A 159 5.93 -1.01 -21.32
C TYR A 159 5.01 -1.77 -20.35
N PRO A 160 4.67 -3.03 -20.66
CA PRO A 160 4.96 -3.78 -21.86
C PRO A 160 4.11 -3.34 -23.08
N LEU A 161 3.80 -4.23 -24.02
CA LEU A 161 2.84 -3.97 -25.10
C LEU A 161 1.67 -4.95 -24.97
N PRO A 162 0.44 -4.45 -24.76
CA PRO A 162 0.03 -3.05 -24.71
C PRO A 162 0.62 -2.32 -23.49
N PRO A 163 0.84 -0.98 -23.57
CA PRO A 163 1.43 -0.23 -22.46
C PRO A 163 0.49 -0.15 -21.26
N ILE A 164 1.03 -0.14 -20.02
CA ILE A 164 0.23 0.09 -18.81
C ILE A 164 -0.51 1.45 -18.90
N GLY A 165 0.11 2.43 -19.58
CA GLY A 165 -0.50 3.73 -19.79
C GLY A 165 -0.33 4.68 -18.60
N ARG A 166 -1.32 5.55 -18.38
CA ARG A 166 -1.32 6.47 -17.25
C ARG A 166 -1.57 5.72 -15.95
N VAL A 167 -0.78 6.03 -14.93
CA VAL A 167 -1.00 5.57 -13.56
C VAL A 167 -1.15 6.77 -12.64
N THR A 168 -2.14 6.73 -11.77
CA THR A 168 -2.39 7.67 -10.68
C THR A 168 -2.91 6.85 -9.50
N SER A 169 -2.00 6.47 -8.64
CA SER A 169 -2.23 5.53 -7.53
C SER A 169 -1.61 6.06 -6.24
N GLY A 170 -2.11 5.60 -5.11
CA GLY A 170 -1.64 6.01 -3.81
C GLY A 170 -1.90 5.02 -2.70
N ILE A 171 -1.62 5.47 -1.50
CA ILE A 171 -2.02 4.84 -0.25
C ILE A 171 -3.06 5.72 0.44
N MET A 172 -3.95 5.12 1.23
CA MET A 172 -5.07 5.82 1.85
C MET A 172 -5.26 5.36 3.29
N THR A 173 -5.41 6.31 4.21
CA THR A 173 -5.67 6.03 5.62
C THR A 173 -7.06 6.52 5.98
N PHE A 174 -7.84 5.68 6.65
CA PHE A 174 -9.12 6.05 7.26
C PHE A 174 -9.02 5.91 8.77
N SER A 175 -9.72 6.78 9.51
CA SER A 175 -9.77 6.77 10.96
C SER A 175 -11.18 7.12 11.45
N SER A 176 -11.71 6.32 12.39
CA SER A 176 -12.92 6.66 13.13
C SER A 176 -12.66 7.74 14.18
N PHE A 177 -11.40 7.99 14.52
CA PHE A 177 -10.96 9.06 15.40
C PHE A 177 -10.64 10.35 14.62
N GLU A 178 -10.65 11.48 15.31
CA GLU A 178 -10.21 12.75 14.77
C GLU A 178 -8.70 12.70 14.49
N VAL A 179 -8.31 13.04 13.26
CA VAL A 179 -6.90 13.15 12.85
C VAL A 179 -6.53 14.63 12.91
N SER A 180 -5.64 15.01 13.82
CA SER A 180 -5.19 16.38 14.01
C SER A 180 -4.22 16.85 12.91
N ASP A 181 -3.42 15.94 12.39
CA ASP A 181 -2.46 16.20 11.30
C ASP A 181 -2.20 14.92 10.49
N ALA A 182 -1.95 15.10 9.20
CA ALA A 182 -1.53 14.03 8.32
C ALA A 182 -0.44 14.52 7.36
N GLU A 183 0.63 13.76 7.25
CA GLU A 183 1.81 14.11 6.46
C GLU A 183 2.17 12.98 5.49
N ARG A 184 2.52 13.37 4.25
CA ARG A 184 3.17 12.49 3.30
C ARG A 184 4.68 12.61 3.44
N ILE A 185 5.38 11.52 3.73
CA ILE A 185 6.84 11.48 3.79
C ILE A 185 7.37 10.68 2.62
N GLN A 186 8.22 11.31 1.78
CA GLN A 186 8.82 10.68 0.62
C GLN A 186 9.88 9.66 1.04
N LEU A 187 9.74 8.42 0.59
CA LEU A 187 10.75 7.38 0.77
C LEU A 187 11.83 7.45 -0.34
N PRO A 188 13.04 6.93 -0.10
CA PRO A 188 14.08 6.83 -1.10
C PRO A 188 13.59 6.13 -2.38
N CYS A 189 13.84 6.74 -3.54
CA CYS A 189 13.50 6.17 -4.85
C CYS A 189 14.73 5.47 -5.44
N PRO A 190 14.73 4.14 -5.64
CA PRO A 190 15.89 3.40 -6.12
C PRO A 190 16.15 3.56 -7.60
N PHE A 191 15.22 4.16 -8.35
CA PHE A 191 15.30 4.23 -9.81
C PHE A 191 16.04 5.47 -10.29
N SER A 192 16.99 5.27 -11.20
CA SER A 192 17.71 6.36 -11.86
C SER A 192 16.93 6.91 -13.07
N TYR A 193 17.32 8.12 -13.54
CA TYR A 193 16.82 8.68 -14.79
C TYR A 193 17.34 7.87 -15.99
N PRO A 194 16.52 7.58 -17.02
CA PRO A 194 15.11 8.01 -17.21
C PRO A 194 14.07 7.06 -16.61
N ILE A 195 14.45 5.91 -16.05
CA ILE A 195 13.55 4.86 -15.57
C ILE A 195 12.60 5.40 -14.48
N ARG A 196 13.12 6.25 -13.58
CA ARG A 196 12.34 6.86 -12.51
C ARG A 196 11.13 7.68 -12.97
N LEU A 197 11.11 8.11 -14.26
CA LEU A 197 10.00 8.89 -14.83
C LEU A 197 8.69 8.09 -14.92
N CYS A 198 8.82 6.76 -14.99
CA CYS A 198 7.72 5.81 -15.13
C CYS A 198 7.55 4.92 -13.89
N ASN A 199 8.25 5.22 -12.79
CA ASN A 199 8.24 4.40 -11.58
C ASN A 199 7.67 5.12 -10.36
N LEU A 200 7.42 4.33 -9.31
CA LEU A 200 6.84 4.77 -8.06
C LEU A 200 7.72 5.81 -7.35
N LYS A 201 7.06 6.69 -6.64
CA LYS A 201 7.61 7.62 -5.65
C LYS A 201 7.01 7.24 -4.30
N ARG A 202 7.39 6.05 -3.81
CA ARG A 202 6.84 5.47 -2.59
C ARG A 202 6.94 6.45 -1.43
N CYS A 203 5.95 6.41 -0.55
CA CYS A 203 5.84 7.32 0.58
C CYS A 203 5.18 6.62 1.77
N LEU A 204 5.24 7.28 2.91
CA LEU A 204 4.44 7.00 4.09
C LEU A 204 3.32 8.03 4.20
N ILE A 205 2.17 7.65 4.78
CA ILE A 205 1.25 8.58 5.41
C ILE A 205 1.47 8.45 6.92
N VAL A 206 1.83 9.54 7.58
CA VAL A 206 1.92 9.64 9.02
C VAL A 206 0.73 10.45 9.51
N SER A 207 -0.18 9.82 10.23
CA SER A 207 -1.39 10.44 10.79
C SER A 207 -1.28 10.56 12.30
N ARG A 208 -1.64 11.71 12.86
CA ARG A 208 -1.60 12.00 14.29
C ARG A 208 -3.00 12.05 14.87
N ILE A 209 -3.24 11.25 15.89
CA ILE A 209 -4.52 11.13 16.58
C ILE A 209 -4.30 11.51 18.05
N PRO A 210 -4.90 12.62 18.53
CA PRO A 210 -4.79 13.03 19.93
C PRO A 210 -5.35 11.94 20.87
N ILE A 211 -4.67 11.70 21.98
CA ILE A 211 -5.15 10.80 23.05
C ILE A 211 -5.76 11.64 24.16
N ALA A 212 -7.00 11.35 24.52
CA ALA A 212 -7.74 12.10 25.54
C ALA A 212 -7.02 12.03 26.90
N GLY A 213 -6.67 13.20 27.46
CA GLY A 213 -5.99 13.32 28.75
C GLY A 213 -4.49 13.03 28.71
N SER A 214 -3.88 12.93 27.53
CA SER A 214 -2.43 12.75 27.35
C SER A 214 -1.83 13.90 26.56
N GLU A 215 -0.54 14.17 26.76
CA GLU A 215 0.26 15.04 25.90
C GLU A 215 0.88 14.26 24.72
N HIS A 216 0.80 12.93 24.74
CA HIS A 216 1.27 12.05 23.67
C HIS A 216 0.15 11.72 22.69
N GLU A 217 0.52 11.37 21.48
CA GLU A 217 -0.38 11.06 20.38
C GLU A 217 -0.30 9.58 20.00
N LEU A 218 -1.36 9.07 19.38
CA LEU A 218 -1.30 7.84 18.61
C LEU A 218 -0.88 8.20 17.18
N VAL A 219 0.31 7.75 16.79
CA VAL A 219 0.91 7.99 15.48
C VAL A 219 0.73 6.74 14.63
N ILE A 220 -0.04 6.89 13.56
CA ILE A 220 -0.35 5.82 12.60
C ILE A 220 0.43 6.05 11.32
N VAL A 221 1.19 5.05 10.90
CA VAL A 221 2.01 5.10 9.69
C VAL A 221 1.51 4.05 8.69
N ASN A 222 0.90 4.52 7.59
CA ASN A 222 0.54 3.67 6.46
C ASN A 222 1.70 3.62 5.47
N LEU A 223 2.03 2.43 4.99
CA LEU A 223 3.17 2.21 4.11
C LEU A 223 2.85 1.22 2.98
N HIS A 224 3.63 1.36 1.89
CA HIS A 224 3.76 0.37 0.84
C HIS A 224 5.20 0.45 0.33
N LEU A 225 6.08 -0.47 0.78
CA LEU A 225 7.52 -0.43 0.52
C LEU A 225 7.89 -1.00 -0.85
N GLU A 226 9.17 -0.88 -1.23
CA GLU A 226 9.67 -1.26 -2.55
C GLU A 226 9.66 -2.78 -2.77
N ALA A 227 9.20 -3.19 -3.97
CA ALA A 227 9.06 -4.59 -4.36
C ALA A 227 10.19 -5.10 -5.27
N TYR A 228 10.65 -4.29 -6.23
CA TYR A 228 11.35 -4.76 -7.43
C TYR A 228 12.79 -4.24 -7.59
N ASP A 229 13.38 -3.64 -6.57
CA ASP A 229 14.78 -3.19 -6.65
C ASP A 229 15.77 -4.32 -6.34
N SER A 230 17.07 -4.00 -6.47
CA SER A 230 18.16 -4.93 -6.14
C SER A 230 18.39 -5.17 -4.64
N GLY A 231 17.57 -4.57 -3.77
CA GLY A 231 17.66 -4.65 -2.31
C GLY A 231 18.20 -3.38 -1.64
N GLU A 232 18.96 -2.54 -2.31
CA GLU A 232 19.48 -1.27 -1.74
C GLU A 232 18.37 -0.29 -1.42
N GLY A 233 17.36 -0.17 -2.31
CA GLY A 233 16.20 0.68 -2.10
C GLY A 233 15.31 0.16 -0.98
N LYS A 234 15.04 -1.16 -0.93
CA LYS A 234 14.33 -1.81 0.18
C LYS A 234 14.97 -1.47 1.52
N ALA A 235 16.29 -1.73 1.65
CA ALA A 235 17.03 -1.46 2.88
C ALA A 235 17.05 0.04 3.25
N ALA A 236 17.13 0.95 2.25
CA ALA A 236 17.10 2.39 2.50
C ALA A 236 15.71 2.85 2.99
N GLN A 237 14.64 2.29 2.43
CA GLN A 237 13.27 2.58 2.89
C GLN A 237 13.01 2.03 4.29
N THR A 238 13.45 0.80 4.59
CA THR A 238 13.33 0.19 5.92
C THR A 238 14.06 1.00 6.99
N ARG A 239 15.31 1.41 6.73
CA ARG A 239 16.07 2.28 7.67
C ARG A 239 15.38 3.61 7.92
N MET A 240 14.89 4.28 6.87
CA MET A 240 14.18 5.55 7.04
C MET A 240 12.89 5.36 7.85
N LEU A 241 12.16 4.27 7.61
CA LEU A 241 10.98 3.91 8.42
C LEU A 241 11.39 3.72 9.89
N ALA A 242 12.43 2.93 10.17
CA ALA A 242 12.92 2.68 11.52
C ALA A 242 13.31 3.98 12.25
N ASP A 243 14.03 4.89 11.58
CA ASP A 243 14.40 6.19 12.13
C ASP A 243 13.16 7.02 12.52
N ILE A 244 12.12 7.03 11.68
CA ILE A 244 10.87 7.76 11.94
C ILE A 244 10.16 7.16 13.16
N LEU A 245 9.97 5.84 13.19
CA LEU A 245 9.26 5.18 14.29
C LEU A 245 10.00 5.35 15.62
N GLN A 246 11.33 5.19 15.64
CA GLN A 246 12.15 5.38 16.83
C GLN A 246 12.09 6.81 17.36
N ASN A 247 12.09 7.83 16.47
CA ASN A 247 11.94 9.23 16.87
C ASN A 247 10.59 9.50 17.52
N GLU A 248 9.49 8.95 16.98
CA GLU A 248 8.16 9.10 17.55
C GLU A 248 8.04 8.39 18.91
N ALA A 249 8.56 7.17 19.03
CA ALA A 249 8.57 6.45 20.31
C ALA A 249 9.44 7.16 21.37
N ALA A 250 10.58 7.72 20.97
CA ALA A 250 11.44 8.51 21.86
C ALA A 250 10.75 9.81 22.35
N ALA A 251 9.80 10.36 21.58
CA ALA A 251 8.94 11.46 22.00
C ALA A 251 7.82 11.02 22.97
N GLY A 252 7.68 9.71 23.23
CA GLY A 252 6.66 9.14 24.12
C GLY A 252 5.34 8.81 23.41
N ASN A 253 5.26 8.97 22.09
CA ASN A 253 4.07 8.67 21.32
C ASN A 253 3.81 7.16 21.24
N TYR A 254 2.54 6.80 21.05
CA TYR A 254 2.11 5.45 20.74
C TYR A 254 2.21 5.26 19.22
N VAL A 255 2.96 4.27 18.74
CA VAL A 255 3.30 4.19 17.32
C VAL A 255 2.87 2.86 16.73
N ILE A 256 2.13 2.92 15.63
CA ILE A 256 1.74 1.75 14.83
C ILE A 256 2.06 2.05 13.36
N ALA A 257 2.94 1.27 12.76
CA ALA A 257 3.13 1.23 11.32
C ALA A 257 2.53 -0.04 10.76
N GLY A 258 1.80 0.06 9.64
CA GLY A 258 1.22 -1.09 8.98
C GLY A 258 1.08 -0.88 7.47
N GLY A 259 1.04 -1.97 6.74
CA GLY A 259 0.93 -1.94 5.29
C GLY A 259 1.54 -3.15 4.62
N ASP A 260 1.77 -2.99 3.33
CA ASP A 260 2.51 -3.91 2.49
C ASP A 260 4.01 -3.56 2.53
N PHE A 261 4.78 -4.40 3.19
CA PHE A 261 6.24 -4.24 3.31
C PHE A 261 6.99 -4.74 2.07
N ASN A 262 6.34 -5.55 1.22
CA ASN A 262 7.00 -6.29 0.12
C ASN A 262 8.24 -7.09 0.59
N GLN A 263 8.29 -7.37 1.86
CA GLN A 263 9.34 -8.10 2.55
C GLN A 263 8.71 -8.85 3.73
N THR A 264 9.32 -9.97 4.10
CA THR A 264 8.91 -10.74 5.27
C THR A 264 9.72 -10.33 6.48
N PHE A 265 9.14 -10.33 7.66
CA PHE A 265 9.87 -10.13 8.91
C PHE A 265 10.71 -11.35 9.27
N SER A 266 11.94 -11.14 9.74
CA SER A 266 12.89 -12.22 10.06
C SER A 266 12.44 -13.15 11.20
N ASN A 267 11.42 -12.76 11.98
CA ASN A 267 10.83 -13.55 13.06
C ASN A 267 9.61 -14.40 12.62
N VAL A 268 9.29 -14.45 11.32
CA VAL A 268 8.15 -15.20 10.76
C VAL A 268 8.60 -16.54 10.22
N ASP A 269 7.94 -17.63 10.62
CA ASP A 269 8.14 -18.96 10.05
C ASP A 269 7.36 -19.11 8.75
N LEU A 270 8.08 -19.22 7.63
CA LEU A 270 7.52 -19.40 6.27
C LEU A 270 7.56 -20.85 5.80
N SER A 271 7.79 -21.82 6.67
CA SER A 271 7.89 -23.24 6.28
C SER A 271 6.63 -23.77 5.60
N ALA A 272 5.46 -23.16 5.86
CA ALA A 272 4.21 -23.48 5.22
C ALA A 272 4.12 -22.97 3.75
N TYR A 273 4.95 -21.99 3.36
CA TYR A 273 4.91 -21.32 2.05
C TYR A 273 6.27 -21.40 1.34
N PRO A 274 6.76 -22.60 1.00
CA PRO A 274 8.06 -22.76 0.36
C PRO A 274 8.06 -22.14 -1.04
N GLN A 275 9.22 -21.62 -1.45
CA GLN A 275 9.41 -21.11 -2.82
C GLN A 275 9.14 -22.20 -3.85
N GLN A 276 8.14 -22.00 -4.73
CA GLN A 276 7.70 -22.96 -5.73
C GLN A 276 8.62 -22.99 -6.95
N SER A 277 9.14 -21.85 -7.37
CA SER A 277 10.07 -21.70 -8.49
C SER A 277 11.01 -20.52 -8.27
N SER A 278 12.27 -20.66 -8.72
CA SER A 278 13.23 -19.57 -8.72
C SER A 278 12.88 -18.44 -9.71
N ASP A 279 11.96 -18.69 -10.64
CA ASP A 279 11.53 -17.72 -11.65
C ASP A 279 10.41 -16.80 -11.14
N LEU A 280 9.78 -17.17 -10.02
CA LEU A 280 8.79 -16.34 -9.37
C LEU A 280 9.46 -15.25 -8.51
N TRP A 281 8.78 -14.12 -8.38
CA TRP A 281 9.21 -13.08 -7.46
C TRP A 281 9.37 -13.64 -6.04
N ALA A 282 10.37 -13.14 -5.31
CA ALA A 282 10.60 -13.49 -3.93
C ALA A 282 10.73 -12.23 -3.07
N PRO A 283 10.10 -12.18 -1.89
CA PRO A 283 10.22 -11.05 -0.98
C PRO A 283 11.63 -10.93 -0.41
N GLY A 284 12.03 -9.71 -0.06
CA GLY A 284 13.17 -9.49 0.82
C GLY A 284 12.86 -9.91 2.26
N ILE A 285 13.87 -9.80 3.12
CA ILE A 285 13.71 -10.04 4.56
C ILE A 285 14.07 -8.76 5.32
N ILE A 286 13.17 -8.32 6.19
CA ILE A 286 13.42 -7.25 7.16
C ILE A 286 13.96 -7.90 8.43
N ASP A 287 15.18 -7.54 8.83
CA ASP A 287 15.67 -7.88 10.15
C ASP A 287 14.92 -7.04 11.21
N VAL A 288 14.11 -7.71 12.02
CA VAL A 288 13.27 -7.02 13.03
C VAL A 288 14.10 -6.24 14.04
N SER A 289 15.38 -6.58 14.22
CA SER A 289 16.30 -5.84 15.09
C SER A 289 16.60 -4.41 14.62
N GLU A 290 16.33 -4.07 13.34
CA GLU A 290 16.48 -2.71 12.82
C GLU A 290 15.57 -1.70 13.54
N PHE A 291 14.43 -2.15 14.10
CA PHE A 291 13.49 -1.28 14.82
C PHE A 291 13.82 -1.11 16.31
N GLY A 292 14.78 -1.89 16.85
CA GLY A 292 15.19 -1.85 18.26
C GLY A 292 14.21 -2.57 19.20
N ASP A 293 14.57 -2.61 20.48
CA ASP A 293 13.83 -3.38 21.51
C ASP A 293 12.46 -2.78 21.88
N SER A 294 12.21 -1.53 21.50
CA SER A 294 10.96 -0.81 21.76
C SER A 294 9.85 -1.11 20.76
N PHE A 295 10.09 -2.00 19.79
CA PHE A 295 9.11 -2.35 18.77
C PHE A 295 8.95 -3.85 18.61
N SER A 296 7.71 -4.24 18.28
CA SER A 296 7.36 -5.60 17.88
C SER A 296 6.90 -5.62 16.44
N CYS A 297 7.52 -6.44 15.59
CA CYS A 297 7.04 -6.71 14.24
C CYS A 297 6.12 -7.93 14.28
N VAL A 298 4.86 -7.75 13.83
CA VAL A 298 3.81 -8.76 13.94
C VAL A 298 3.04 -8.92 12.63
N THR A 299 2.73 -10.18 12.33
CA THR A 299 1.82 -10.63 11.27
C THR A 299 1.24 -11.98 11.71
N ASP A 300 0.25 -12.48 11.01
CA ASP A 300 -0.27 -13.82 11.22
C ASP A 300 0.07 -14.70 9.99
N PRO A 301 1.04 -15.62 10.11
CA PRO A 301 1.44 -16.50 9.01
C PRO A 301 0.56 -17.75 8.89
N SER A 302 -0.51 -17.92 9.67
CA SER A 302 -1.42 -19.06 9.56
C SER A 302 -2.21 -19.04 8.24
N THR A 303 -2.41 -17.85 7.69
CA THR A 303 -3.00 -17.59 6.38
C THR A 303 -2.03 -16.71 5.57
N PRO A 304 -1.78 -16.98 4.27
CA PRO A 304 -0.89 -16.14 3.48
C PRO A 304 -1.51 -14.77 3.24
N THR A 305 -0.69 -13.73 3.30
CA THR A 305 -1.17 -12.36 3.08
C THR A 305 -1.20 -11.95 1.62
N CYS A 306 -0.43 -12.63 0.77
CA CYS A 306 -0.37 -12.38 -0.66
C CYS A 306 -0.13 -13.66 -1.46
N ARG A 307 -0.53 -13.69 -2.73
CA ARG A 307 -0.28 -14.76 -3.68
C ARG A 307 0.48 -14.30 -4.90
N SER A 308 1.10 -15.24 -5.62
CA SER A 308 1.65 -14.96 -6.95
C SER A 308 0.56 -14.63 -7.97
N LEU A 309 0.95 -13.88 -9.00
CA LEU A 309 0.11 -13.51 -10.14
C LEU A 309 0.63 -14.11 -11.45
N ASP A 310 1.33 -15.25 -11.37
CA ASP A 310 1.83 -15.98 -12.55
C ASP A 310 0.71 -16.64 -13.36
N LYS A 311 -0.45 -16.83 -12.77
CA LYS A 311 -1.65 -17.41 -13.38
C LYS A 311 -2.90 -17.01 -12.60
N PRO A 312 -4.11 -17.11 -13.22
CA PRO A 312 -5.37 -16.93 -12.50
C PRO A 312 -5.52 -17.94 -11.34
N TYR A 313 -6.00 -17.46 -10.21
CA TYR A 313 -6.29 -18.25 -9.01
C TYR A 313 -7.60 -19.01 -9.13
N GLU A 314 -8.53 -18.47 -9.92
CA GLU A 314 -9.86 -19.00 -10.18
C GLU A 314 -9.79 -20.37 -10.86
N GLY A 315 -10.50 -21.36 -10.31
CA GLY A 315 -10.56 -22.73 -10.84
C GLY A 315 -9.25 -23.49 -10.80
N SER A 316 -8.23 -22.99 -10.12
CA SER A 316 -6.90 -23.58 -10.03
C SER A 316 -6.78 -24.56 -8.85
N ASN A 317 -5.73 -25.39 -8.88
CA ASN A 317 -5.29 -26.11 -7.69
C ASN A 317 -4.44 -25.18 -6.83
N HIS A 318 -5.02 -24.69 -5.74
CA HIS A 318 -4.41 -23.70 -4.86
C HIS A 318 -3.13 -24.19 -4.17
N GLU A 319 -2.92 -25.50 -4.05
CA GLU A 319 -1.70 -26.08 -3.47
C GLU A 319 -0.42 -25.79 -4.28
N ILE A 320 -0.56 -25.41 -5.55
CA ILE A 320 0.57 -25.12 -6.44
C ILE A 320 0.86 -23.63 -6.62
N PHE A 321 0.18 -22.75 -5.90
CA PHE A 321 0.47 -21.32 -5.92
C PHE A 321 1.66 -20.97 -5.03
N GLN A 322 2.39 -19.95 -5.42
CA GLN A 322 3.33 -19.29 -4.53
C GLN A 322 2.56 -18.33 -3.62
N TYR A 323 2.73 -18.51 -2.33
CA TYR A 323 2.16 -17.63 -1.31
C TYR A 323 3.25 -16.86 -0.59
N TYR A 324 2.88 -15.70 -0.06
CA TYR A 324 3.76 -14.78 0.65
C TYR A 324 3.10 -14.30 1.95
N VAL A 325 3.95 -13.90 2.91
CA VAL A 325 3.56 -13.18 4.12
C VAL A 325 4.39 -11.90 4.15
N ILE A 326 3.84 -10.83 3.58
CA ILE A 326 4.54 -9.57 3.31
C ILE A 326 3.82 -8.33 3.84
N ASP A 327 2.62 -8.52 4.37
CA ASP A 327 1.84 -7.50 5.05
C ASP A 327 1.92 -7.71 6.56
N GLY A 328 1.74 -6.65 7.35
CA GLY A 328 1.83 -6.73 8.80
C GLY A 328 1.91 -5.39 9.49
N PHE A 329 2.39 -5.40 10.74
CA PHE A 329 2.49 -4.23 11.58
C PHE A 329 3.80 -4.18 12.37
N ILE A 330 4.22 -2.95 12.71
CA ILE A 330 5.29 -2.64 13.66
C ILE A 330 4.65 -1.79 14.76
N VAL A 331 4.74 -2.25 16.01
CA VAL A 331 3.99 -1.71 17.14
C VAL A 331 4.94 -1.34 18.26
N SER A 332 4.84 -0.13 18.82
CA SER A 332 5.66 0.32 19.95
C SER A 332 5.28 -0.37 21.25
N ASP A 333 6.20 -0.47 22.20
CA ASP A 333 6.10 -1.25 23.45
C ASP A 333 5.12 -0.66 24.48
N ASN A 334 4.73 0.62 24.34
CA ASN A 334 3.68 1.27 25.12
C ASN A 334 2.25 0.88 24.65
N LEU A 335 2.14 0.02 23.64
CA LEU A 335 0.91 -0.64 23.21
C LEU A 335 0.94 -2.11 23.62
N GLN A 336 -0.20 -2.64 24.06
CA GLN A 336 -0.35 -4.08 24.29
C GLN A 336 -1.04 -4.73 23.11
N ILE A 337 -0.31 -5.56 22.37
CA ILE A 337 -0.87 -6.38 21.29
C ILE A 337 -1.82 -7.42 21.92
N LYS A 338 -3.07 -7.45 21.49
CA LYS A 338 -4.10 -8.41 21.92
C LYS A 338 -4.22 -9.56 20.93
N SER A 339 -4.27 -9.24 19.63
CA SER A 339 -4.35 -10.23 18.55
C SER A 339 -3.81 -9.66 17.25
N THR A 340 -3.36 -10.56 16.38
CA THR A 340 -3.08 -10.30 14.97
C THR A 340 -3.66 -11.46 14.18
N GLU A 341 -4.44 -11.17 13.14
CA GLU A 341 -5.16 -12.17 12.35
C GLU A 341 -5.15 -11.78 10.87
N THR A 342 -4.77 -12.71 10.00
CA THR A 342 -4.94 -12.58 8.55
C THR A 342 -6.31 -13.15 8.18
N ILE A 343 -7.17 -12.31 7.60
CA ILE A 343 -8.54 -12.65 7.25
C ILE A 343 -8.53 -13.28 5.85
N ASP A 344 -8.84 -14.57 5.77
CA ASP A 344 -8.84 -15.31 4.52
C ASP A 344 -10.07 -14.95 3.67
N LEU A 345 -9.86 -14.18 2.62
CA LEU A 345 -10.86 -13.85 1.61
C LEU A 345 -10.69 -14.66 0.32
N ASP A 346 -9.86 -15.72 0.38
CA ASP A 346 -9.61 -16.59 -0.77
C ASP A 346 -9.13 -15.80 -2.02
N PHE A 347 -8.46 -14.68 -1.80
CA PHE A 347 -7.94 -13.77 -2.84
C PHE A 347 -8.95 -13.41 -3.94
N LYS A 348 -10.25 -13.35 -3.60
CA LYS A 348 -11.31 -13.15 -4.59
C LYS A 348 -11.25 -11.80 -5.28
N ASN A 349 -10.98 -10.73 -4.52
CA ASN A 349 -11.10 -9.35 -5.01
C ASN A 349 -9.79 -8.59 -5.01
N SER A 350 -8.73 -9.13 -4.41
CA SER A 350 -7.34 -8.65 -4.41
C SER A 350 -6.41 -9.85 -4.35
N ASP A 351 -5.17 -9.71 -4.79
CA ASP A 351 -4.06 -10.66 -4.59
C ASP A 351 -3.48 -10.63 -3.18
N HIS A 352 -4.02 -9.76 -2.31
CA HIS A 352 -3.73 -9.72 -0.89
C HIS A 352 -4.96 -10.02 -0.03
N ASN A 353 -4.74 -10.63 1.12
CA ASN A 353 -5.70 -10.77 2.21
C ASN A 353 -5.49 -9.68 3.25
N PRO A 354 -6.54 -9.10 3.85
CA PRO A 354 -6.39 -8.10 4.90
C PRO A 354 -5.86 -8.70 6.20
N ILE A 355 -5.09 -7.91 6.94
CA ILE A 355 -4.64 -8.25 8.30
C ILE A 355 -5.27 -7.30 9.29
N ARG A 356 -5.83 -7.87 10.36
CA ARG A 356 -6.36 -7.15 11.50
C ARG A 356 -5.41 -7.24 12.69
N LEU A 357 -5.15 -6.11 13.31
CA LEU A 357 -4.42 -5.95 14.56
C LEU A 357 -5.37 -5.39 15.62
N GLU A 358 -5.33 -5.93 16.83
CA GLU A 358 -5.96 -5.35 18.01
C GLU A 358 -4.91 -5.02 19.05
N VAL A 359 -4.92 -3.78 19.54
CA VAL A 359 -4.02 -3.28 20.58
C VAL A 359 -4.77 -2.54 21.66
N GLU A 360 -4.17 -2.43 22.84
CA GLU A 360 -4.63 -1.59 23.94
C GLU A 360 -3.55 -0.56 24.29
N LEU A 361 -3.93 0.71 24.48
CA LEU A 361 -3.05 1.77 24.93
C LEU A 361 -2.70 1.56 26.41
N LYS A 362 -1.40 1.44 26.76
CA LYS A 362 -0.95 1.25 28.17
C LYS A 362 -0.79 2.57 28.91
#